data_27861d58e171016cea48437596f211b0
#
_entry.id   27861d58e171016cea48437596f211b0
#
_cell.length_a   1.000
_cell.length_b   1.000
_cell.length_c   1.000
_cell.angle_alpha   90.00
_cell.angle_beta   90.00
_cell.angle_gamma   90.00
#
_symmetry.space_group_name_H-M   'P 1'
#
loop_
_entity.id
_entity.type
_entity.pdbx_description
1 polymer ?
#
loop_
_entity_poly.entity_id
_entity_poly.type
_entity_poly.pdbx_seq_one_letter_code
_entity_poly.pdbx_strand_id
1 'polypeptide(L)'
;MTTSYRYTHTVDADVAPQAIWALYEDVTTWPSWDAQAEKITRDGPFQAGITGTMKFVGQDPLTYRLAKVEPLREFVDETPAGPLLVRVSHLLEPIAAGRLRITYSAEIEGPEEGAQQVGPMITADFPETMAALVALAKERSS
;
A
#
# COMPACT_ATOMS: atom_id res chain seq x y z
N MET A 1 5.02 21.14 -4.55
CA MET A 1 6.00 20.68 -3.55
C MET A 1 6.92 19.64 -4.15
N THR A 2 8.13 19.59 -3.67
CA THR A 2 9.16 18.67 -4.19
C THR A 2 9.12 17.35 -3.44
N THR A 3 9.24 16.23 -4.18
CA THR A 3 9.39 14.91 -3.57
C THR A 3 10.79 14.81 -2.95
N SER A 4 10.84 14.52 -1.66
CA SER A 4 12.09 14.49 -0.89
C SER A 4 12.58 13.07 -0.59
N TYR A 5 11.76 12.05 -0.85
CA TYR A 5 12.14 10.65 -0.65
C TYR A 5 11.36 9.79 -1.65
N ARG A 6 12.03 8.81 -2.23
CA ARG A 6 11.42 7.82 -3.12
C ARG A 6 11.97 6.43 -2.85
N TYR A 7 11.10 5.44 -2.95
CA TYR A 7 11.50 4.03 -2.82
C TYR A 7 10.56 3.17 -3.64
N THR A 8 11.10 2.17 -4.32
CA THR A 8 10.31 1.23 -5.11
C THR A 8 10.78 -0.19 -4.86
N HIS A 9 9.81 -1.11 -4.70
CA HIS A 9 10.09 -2.53 -4.58
C HIS A 9 9.12 -3.31 -5.46
N THR A 10 9.65 -4.31 -6.19
CA THR A 10 8.89 -5.09 -7.16
C THR A 10 9.00 -6.58 -6.85
N VAL A 11 7.88 -7.29 -6.97
CA VAL A 11 7.79 -8.75 -6.77
C VAL A 11 7.01 -9.33 -7.95
N ASP A 12 7.52 -10.43 -8.53
CA ASP A 12 6.80 -11.20 -9.54
C ASP A 12 6.27 -12.47 -8.87
N ALA A 13 5.01 -12.83 -9.17
CA ALA A 13 4.37 -13.97 -8.52
C ALA A 13 3.37 -14.68 -9.44
N ASP A 14 3.17 -15.97 -9.19
CA ASP A 14 2.18 -16.78 -9.92
C ASP A 14 0.83 -16.65 -9.23
N VAL A 15 0.17 -15.50 -9.43
CA VAL A 15 -1.10 -15.16 -8.82
C VAL A 15 -1.90 -14.27 -9.77
N ALA A 16 -3.22 -14.39 -9.73
CA ALA A 16 -4.10 -13.56 -10.55
C ALA A 16 -4.30 -12.18 -9.92
N PRO A 17 -4.42 -11.12 -10.73
CA PRO A 17 -4.67 -9.78 -10.18
C PRO A 17 -5.96 -9.71 -9.35
N GLN A 18 -6.98 -10.51 -9.67
CA GLN A 18 -8.23 -10.56 -8.92
C GLN A 18 -8.01 -11.00 -7.46
N ALA A 19 -7.10 -11.95 -7.24
CA ALA A 19 -6.81 -12.44 -5.89
C ALA A 19 -6.13 -11.37 -5.04
N ILE A 20 -5.22 -10.61 -5.63
CA ILE A 20 -4.56 -9.48 -4.94
C ILE A 20 -5.55 -8.35 -4.71
N TRP A 21 -6.33 -7.99 -5.74
CA TRP A 21 -7.27 -6.86 -5.63
C TRP A 21 -8.32 -7.10 -4.56
N ALA A 22 -8.81 -8.33 -4.40
CA ALA A 22 -9.77 -8.66 -3.36
C ALA A 22 -9.23 -8.34 -1.96
N LEU A 23 -7.93 -8.53 -1.75
CA LEU A 23 -7.29 -8.20 -0.46
C LEU A 23 -7.10 -6.69 -0.29
N TYR A 24 -6.89 -5.96 -1.38
CA TYR A 24 -6.75 -4.50 -1.32
C TYR A 24 -8.08 -3.83 -0.99
N GLU A 25 -9.15 -4.17 -1.70
CA GLU A 25 -10.43 -3.48 -1.50
C GLU A 25 -11.12 -3.84 -0.19
N ASP A 26 -10.82 -5.01 0.38
CA ASP A 26 -11.29 -5.35 1.73
C ASP A 26 -10.21 -4.96 2.75
N VAL A 27 -10.30 -3.73 3.22
CA VAL A 27 -9.29 -3.18 4.12
C VAL A 27 -9.24 -3.90 5.47
N THR A 28 -10.27 -4.67 5.82
CA THR A 28 -10.23 -5.47 7.05
C THR A 28 -9.25 -6.62 6.97
N THR A 29 -8.78 -6.97 5.77
CA THR A 29 -7.77 -8.02 5.58
C THR A 29 -6.34 -7.50 5.78
N TRP A 30 -6.12 -6.18 5.73
CA TRP A 30 -4.77 -5.62 5.74
C TRP A 30 -3.92 -6.08 6.93
N PRO A 31 -4.44 -6.17 8.15
CA PRO A 31 -3.63 -6.72 9.26
C PRO A 31 -3.17 -8.16 9.05
N SER A 32 -3.81 -8.91 8.14
CA SER A 32 -3.44 -10.30 7.88
C SER A 32 -2.22 -10.45 6.98
N TRP A 33 -1.83 -9.38 6.25
CA TRP A 33 -0.67 -9.42 5.38
C TRP A 33 0.27 -8.23 5.57
N ASP A 34 -0.09 -7.27 6.42
CA ASP A 34 0.79 -6.17 6.83
C ASP A 34 0.95 -6.22 8.35
N ALA A 35 2.09 -6.69 8.82
CA ALA A 35 2.36 -6.89 10.24
C ALA A 35 2.31 -5.60 11.06
N GLN A 36 2.52 -4.44 10.42
CA GLN A 36 2.47 -3.14 11.10
C GLN A 36 1.06 -2.58 11.18
N ALA A 37 0.12 -3.08 10.38
CA ALA A 37 -1.25 -2.61 10.38
C ALA A 37 -2.04 -3.27 11.50
N GLU A 38 -2.54 -2.47 12.44
CA GLU A 38 -3.37 -2.96 13.54
C GLU A 38 -4.84 -2.90 13.17
N LYS A 39 -5.28 -1.78 12.58
CA LYS A 39 -6.67 -1.61 12.14
C LYS A 39 -6.74 -0.61 11.00
N ILE A 40 -7.46 -0.97 9.95
CA ILE A 40 -7.67 -0.12 8.79
C ILE A 40 -9.19 0.00 8.59
N THR A 41 -9.68 1.22 8.38
CA THR A 41 -11.09 1.48 8.08
C THR A 41 -11.23 2.23 6.76
N ARG A 42 -12.42 2.21 6.21
CA ARG A 42 -12.76 2.87 4.97
C ARG A 42 -14.14 3.50 5.12
N ASP A 43 -14.26 4.79 4.78
CA ASP A 43 -15.48 5.55 5.01
C ASP A 43 -16.48 5.46 3.86
N GLY A 44 -16.26 4.58 2.92
CA GLY A 44 -17.11 4.38 1.75
C GLY A 44 -16.53 3.33 0.83
N PRO A 45 -17.03 3.22 -0.43
CA PRO A 45 -16.53 2.26 -1.40
C PRO A 45 -15.03 2.50 -1.69
N PHE A 46 -14.35 1.47 -2.16
CA PHE A 46 -12.92 1.55 -2.51
C PHE A 46 -12.77 2.29 -3.83
N GLN A 47 -12.82 3.62 -3.76
CA GLN A 47 -12.83 4.54 -4.91
C GLN A 47 -12.00 5.77 -4.60
N ALA A 48 -11.54 6.46 -5.65
CA ALA A 48 -10.79 7.70 -5.50
C ALA A 48 -11.62 8.75 -4.74
N GLY A 49 -10.98 9.45 -3.83
CA GLY A 49 -11.62 10.47 -3.00
C GLY A 49 -12.10 9.98 -1.63
N ILE A 50 -12.22 8.67 -1.44
CA ILE A 50 -12.65 8.10 -0.16
C ILE A 50 -11.52 8.19 0.86
N THR A 51 -11.88 8.54 2.10
CA THR A 51 -10.95 8.57 3.22
C THR A 51 -11.18 7.39 4.14
N GLY A 52 -10.25 7.18 5.04
CA GLY A 52 -10.34 6.16 6.07
C GLY A 52 -9.28 6.39 7.14
N THR A 53 -9.16 5.45 8.04
CA THR A 53 -8.21 5.53 9.15
C THR A 53 -7.25 4.35 9.12
N MET A 54 -5.96 4.63 9.29
CA MET A 54 -4.94 3.61 9.46
C MET A 54 -4.37 3.71 10.85
N LYS A 55 -4.45 2.60 11.62
CA LYS A 55 -3.82 2.49 12.92
C LYS A 55 -2.69 1.48 12.81
N PHE A 56 -1.46 1.96 12.92
CA PHE A 56 -0.28 1.12 12.93
C PHE A 56 0.15 0.81 14.36
N VAL A 57 0.81 -0.32 14.56
CA VAL A 57 1.26 -0.75 15.88
C VAL A 57 2.17 0.30 16.52
N GLY A 58 1.82 0.70 17.74
CA GLY A 58 2.61 1.67 18.50
C GLY A 58 2.47 3.13 18.06
N GLN A 59 1.55 3.42 17.16
CA GLN A 59 1.36 4.79 16.64
C GLN A 59 -0.09 5.24 16.80
N ASP A 60 -0.30 6.56 16.79
CA ASP A 60 -1.65 7.14 16.75
C ASP A 60 -2.29 6.92 15.39
N PRO A 61 -3.63 6.83 15.33
CA PRO A 61 -4.30 6.67 14.04
C PRO A 61 -4.02 7.84 13.09
N LEU A 62 -3.88 7.50 11.80
CA LEU A 62 -3.70 8.48 10.73
C LEU A 62 -4.88 8.40 9.76
N THR A 63 -5.27 9.54 9.21
CA THR A 63 -6.29 9.57 8.16
C THR A 63 -5.60 9.46 6.81
N TYR A 64 -6.05 8.53 5.97
CA TYR A 64 -5.58 8.41 4.60
C TYR A 64 -6.68 8.78 3.62
N ARG A 65 -6.29 9.08 2.38
CA ARG A 65 -7.21 9.32 1.27
C ARG A 65 -6.78 8.45 0.10
N LEU A 66 -7.75 7.84 -0.58
CA LEU A 66 -7.47 7.14 -1.82
C LEU A 66 -7.37 8.19 -2.93
N ALA A 67 -6.16 8.44 -3.41
CA ALA A 67 -5.92 9.45 -4.44
C ALA A 67 -6.26 8.91 -5.84
N LYS A 68 -6.12 7.60 -6.03
CA LYS A 68 -6.37 6.94 -7.31
C LYS A 68 -6.84 5.51 -7.05
N VAL A 69 -7.84 5.05 -7.78
CA VAL A 69 -8.26 3.65 -7.76
C VAL A 69 -8.64 3.23 -9.18
N GLU A 70 -7.84 2.35 -9.77
CA GLU A 70 -8.14 1.69 -11.03
C GLU A 70 -8.26 0.19 -10.74
N PRO A 71 -9.48 -0.38 -10.70
CA PRO A 71 -9.67 -1.78 -10.33
C PRO A 71 -8.77 -2.74 -11.11
N LEU A 72 -8.16 -3.68 -10.39
CA LEU A 72 -7.25 -4.70 -10.92
C LEU A 72 -5.93 -4.14 -11.47
N ARG A 73 -5.68 -2.85 -11.32
CA ARG A 73 -4.49 -2.22 -11.88
C ARG A 73 -3.66 -1.47 -10.85
N GLU A 74 -4.26 -0.51 -10.15
CA GLU A 74 -3.49 0.34 -9.24
C GLU A 74 -4.38 1.06 -8.25
N PHE A 75 -3.93 1.18 -7.01
CA PHE A 75 -4.46 2.22 -6.13
C PHE A 75 -3.31 2.98 -5.48
N VAL A 76 -3.59 4.24 -5.17
CA VAL A 76 -2.63 5.14 -4.52
C VAL A 76 -3.30 5.73 -3.29
N ASP A 77 -2.66 5.59 -2.15
CA ASP A 77 -3.12 6.25 -0.92
C ASP A 77 -2.18 7.40 -0.57
N GLU A 78 -2.76 8.43 0.05
CA GLU A 78 -2.04 9.60 0.55
C GLU A 78 -2.34 9.77 2.03
N THR A 79 -1.28 9.94 2.83
CA THR A 79 -1.41 10.09 4.28
C THR A 79 -0.57 11.26 4.75
N PRO A 80 -1.21 12.35 5.26
CA PRO A 80 -0.45 13.42 5.90
C PRO A 80 0.16 12.94 7.21
N ALA A 81 1.41 13.28 7.43
CA ALA A 81 2.13 12.94 8.66
C ALA A 81 2.96 14.17 9.08
N GLY A 82 2.36 15.04 9.92
CA GLY A 82 2.96 16.32 10.28
C GLY A 82 3.19 17.17 9.03
N PRO A 83 4.41 17.67 8.79
CA PRO A 83 4.70 18.48 7.59
C PRO A 83 4.90 17.64 6.33
N LEU A 84 4.83 16.30 6.44
CA LEU A 84 5.06 15.39 5.33
C LEU A 84 3.75 14.90 4.73
N LEU A 85 3.78 14.59 3.43
CA LEU A 85 2.71 13.86 2.76
C LEU A 85 3.29 12.57 2.20
N VAL A 86 2.80 11.44 2.68
CA VAL A 86 3.26 10.12 2.26
C VAL A 86 2.29 9.57 1.22
N ARG A 87 2.79 9.24 0.04
CA ARG A 87 1.99 8.67 -1.05
C ARG A 87 2.56 7.31 -1.41
N VAL A 88 1.72 6.28 -1.41
CA VAL A 88 2.14 4.93 -1.77
C VAL A 88 1.28 4.41 -2.92
N SER A 89 1.91 4.03 -4.02
CA SER A 89 1.27 3.39 -5.16
C SER A 89 1.41 1.88 -5.05
N HIS A 90 0.36 1.16 -5.42
CA HIS A 90 0.27 -0.30 -5.42
C HIS A 90 -0.13 -0.71 -6.83
N LEU A 91 0.85 -1.01 -7.69
CA LEU A 91 0.64 -1.27 -9.11
C LEU A 91 0.66 -2.76 -9.41
N LEU A 92 -0.31 -3.22 -10.20
CA LEU A 92 -0.41 -4.60 -10.68
C LEU A 92 -0.24 -4.63 -12.19
N GLU A 93 0.68 -5.47 -12.68
CA GLU A 93 0.94 -5.60 -14.11
C GLU A 93 1.03 -7.08 -14.49
N PRO A 94 0.05 -7.61 -15.25
CA PRO A 94 0.20 -8.95 -15.81
C PRO A 94 1.41 -8.98 -16.77
N ILE A 95 2.33 -9.92 -16.56
CA ILE A 95 3.55 -10.03 -17.38
C ILE A 95 3.57 -11.30 -18.23
N ALA A 96 2.73 -12.27 -17.87
CA ALA A 96 2.52 -13.50 -18.62
C ALA A 96 1.24 -14.16 -18.13
N ALA A 97 0.77 -15.20 -18.79
CA ALA A 97 -0.40 -15.96 -18.36
C ALA A 97 -0.15 -16.51 -16.94
N GLY A 98 -1.02 -16.14 -16.00
CA GLY A 98 -0.91 -16.59 -14.62
C GLY A 98 0.24 -15.97 -13.84
N ARG A 99 0.89 -14.93 -14.37
CA ARG A 99 2.02 -14.29 -13.69
C ARG A 99 1.82 -12.78 -13.59
N LEU A 100 2.01 -12.25 -12.40
CA LEU A 100 1.73 -10.86 -12.06
C LEU A 100 2.98 -10.20 -11.51
N ARG A 101 3.22 -8.95 -11.92
CA ARG A 101 4.22 -8.08 -11.31
C ARG A 101 3.52 -7.10 -10.37
N ILE A 102 3.97 -7.04 -9.15
CA ILE A 102 3.44 -6.15 -8.10
C ILE A 102 4.53 -5.15 -7.76
N THR A 103 4.23 -3.86 -7.86
CA THR A 103 5.19 -2.80 -7.55
C THR A 103 4.60 -1.84 -6.51
N TYR A 104 5.32 -1.68 -5.41
CA TYR A 104 5.02 -0.65 -4.41
C TYR A 104 6.00 0.51 -4.61
N SER A 105 5.46 1.72 -4.71
CA SER A 105 6.27 2.93 -4.85
C SER A 105 5.85 3.94 -3.79
N ALA A 106 6.79 4.34 -2.95
CA ALA A 106 6.55 5.36 -1.93
C ALA A 106 7.18 6.67 -2.35
N GLU A 107 6.45 7.77 -2.20
CA GLU A 107 6.94 9.12 -2.39
C GLU A 107 6.57 9.94 -1.18
N ILE A 108 7.53 10.71 -0.65
CA ILE A 108 7.26 11.60 0.49
C ILE A 108 7.59 13.02 0.07
N GLU A 109 6.60 13.90 0.18
CA GLU A 109 6.74 15.33 -0.06
C GLU A 109 6.87 16.07 1.27
N GLY A 110 7.68 17.12 1.29
CA GLY A 110 7.87 17.95 2.47
C GLY A 110 9.33 18.24 2.76
N PRO A 111 9.65 18.67 4.00
CA PRO A 111 11.03 18.94 4.38
C PRO A 111 11.92 17.72 4.18
N GLU A 112 13.03 17.90 3.48
CA GLU A 112 13.94 16.82 3.10
C GLU A 112 14.47 16.05 4.31
N GLU A 113 14.88 16.75 5.36
CA GLU A 113 15.42 16.11 6.56
C GLU A 113 14.42 15.12 7.17
N GLY A 114 13.16 15.55 7.35
CA GLY A 114 12.12 14.68 7.88
C GLY A 114 11.78 13.52 6.95
N ALA A 115 11.70 13.77 5.65
CA ALA A 115 11.40 12.74 4.66
C ALA A 115 12.49 11.68 4.60
N GLN A 116 13.76 12.08 4.66
CA GLN A 116 14.91 11.15 4.63
C GLN A 116 15.00 10.33 5.93
N GLN A 117 14.47 10.85 7.03
CA GLN A 117 14.44 10.15 8.30
C GLN A 117 13.28 9.14 8.37
N VAL A 118 12.10 9.57 7.95
CA VAL A 118 10.87 8.77 8.04
C VAL A 118 10.75 7.74 6.91
N GLY A 119 11.21 8.08 5.71
CA GLY A 119 11.09 7.24 4.52
C GLY A 119 11.57 5.81 4.72
N PRO A 120 12.83 5.61 5.16
CA PRO A 120 13.31 4.25 5.38
C PRO A 120 12.51 3.45 6.41
N MET A 121 11.93 4.14 7.41
CA MET A 121 11.09 3.49 8.42
C MET A 121 9.78 2.97 7.82
N ILE A 122 9.19 3.75 6.91
CA ILE A 122 7.92 3.38 6.25
C ILE A 122 8.13 2.23 5.27
N THR A 123 9.23 2.23 4.52
CA THR A 123 9.44 1.29 3.42
C THR A 123 10.19 0.02 3.81
N ALA A 124 10.75 -0.03 5.02
CA ALA A 124 11.61 -1.16 5.45
C ALA A 124 10.91 -2.51 5.36
N ASP A 125 9.60 -2.57 5.58
CA ASP A 125 8.85 -3.82 5.60
C ASP A 125 8.13 -4.11 4.26
N PHE A 126 8.29 -3.29 3.24
CA PHE A 126 7.63 -3.52 1.94
C PHE A 126 7.91 -4.93 1.39
N PRO A 127 9.15 -5.43 1.37
CA PRO A 127 9.39 -6.79 0.86
C PRO A 127 8.62 -7.87 1.63
N GLU A 128 8.59 -7.78 2.95
CA GLU A 128 7.90 -8.76 3.79
C GLU A 128 6.38 -8.67 3.62
N THR A 129 5.87 -7.45 3.58
CA THR A 129 4.43 -7.19 3.38
C THR A 129 3.97 -7.73 2.03
N MET A 130 4.74 -7.48 0.97
CA MET A 130 4.40 -7.95 -0.37
C MET A 130 4.46 -9.48 -0.46
N ALA A 131 5.43 -10.11 0.20
CA ALA A 131 5.53 -11.56 0.26
C ALA A 131 4.33 -12.18 1.01
N ALA A 132 3.92 -11.57 2.11
CA ALA A 132 2.77 -12.03 2.88
C ALA A 132 1.46 -11.85 2.10
N LEU A 133 1.32 -10.74 1.36
CA LEU A 133 0.18 -10.48 0.51
C LEU A 133 0.04 -11.57 -0.58
N VAL A 134 1.14 -11.89 -1.24
CA VAL A 134 1.16 -12.93 -2.28
C VAL A 134 0.80 -14.30 -1.69
N ALA A 135 1.39 -14.64 -0.55
CA ALA A 135 1.12 -15.92 0.11
C ALA A 135 -0.35 -16.08 0.47
N LEU A 136 -0.97 -15.04 1.02
CA LEU A 136 -2.39 -15.07 1.39
C LEU A 136 -3.28 -15.14 0.15
N ALA A 137 -2.94 -14.39 -0.91
CA ALA A 137 -3.70 -14.43 -2.16
C ALA A 137 -3.68 -15.82 -2.79
N LYS A 138 -2.52 -16.49 -2.79
CA LYS A 138 -2.40 -17.86 -3.29
C LYS A 138 -3.22 -18.85 -2.46
N GLU A 139 -3.17 -18.70 -1.14
CA GLU A 139 -3.91 -19.56 -0.23
C GLU A 139 -5.42 -19.45 -0.46
N ARG A 140 -5.93 -18.25 -0.66
CA ARG A 140 -7.36 -17.99 -0.91
C ARG A 140 -7.81 -18.39 -2.30
N SER A 141 -6.88 -18.54 -3.25
CA SER A 141 -7.16 -18.90 -4.64
C SER A 141 -7.17 -20.42 -4.87
N SER A 142 -6.73 -21.20 -3.91
CA SER A 142 -6.67 -22.65 -4.05
C SER A 142 -7.97 -23.35 -3.71
#